data_d9499f907b3f148441785ab305ce6862
#
_entry.id   d9499f907b3f148441785ab305ce6862
#
_cell.length_a   1.000
_cell.length_b   1.000
_cell.length_c   1.000
_cell.angle_alpha   90.00
_cell.angle_beta   90.00
_cell.angle_gamma   90.00
#
_symmetry.space_group_name_H-M   'P 1'
#
loop_
_entity.id
_entity.type
_entity.pdbx_description
1 polymer ?
#
loop_
_entity_poly.entity_id
_entity_poly.type
_entity_poly.pdbx_seq_one_letter_code
_entity_poly.pdbx_strand_id
1 'polypeptide(L)'
;VYGLFGLMSTLGLLGRRTPLKIFAPRPFDRILASHLSFFDSKLPYEVQWEEIDTRAHRLLYENKTLEVWSIPLRHRVPAAGFLFREKTPPLNIRKEAVGLYGLGIAQCRAAKRGEDVLLDDGTVVPNAELTYVPYRRRSYAYLSDTLYSPRAAELVRGVDLLYHEATFADPDKAMARKTGHSTAAQAAKAALKAGAGKLLIGHFSSRYPDVEVLVNEARNIFPATEAVVEGESYDIRPVMYGAQEQAAQDSAE
;
A
#
# COMPACT_ATOMS: atom_id res chain seq x y z
N VAL A 1 10.66 -14.73 -8.12
CA VAL A 1 11.43 -14.48 -9.35
C VAL A 1 10.94 -15.35 -10.51
N TYR A 2 10.70 -16.65 -10.30
CA TYR A 2 10.41 -17.61 -11.38
C TYR A 2 9.19 -17.25 -12.22
N GLY A 3 8.08 -16.84 -11.61
CA GLY A 3 6.87 -16.44 -12.33
C GLY A 3 7.00 -15.13 -13.15
N LEU A 4 7.96 -14.28 -12.80
CA LEU A 4 8.13 -12.98 -13.45
C LEU A 4 8.49 -13.14 -14.94
N PHE A 5 9.37 -14.05 -15.29
CA PHE A 5 9.80 -14.25 -16.68
C PHE A 5 8.67 -14.77 -17.56
N GLY A 6 7.84 -15.68 -17.02
CA GLY A 6 6.61 -16.11 -17.69
C GLY A 6 5.62 -14.97 -17.90
N LEU A 7 5.43 -14.13 -16.88
CA LEU A 7 4.61 -12.92 -16.99
C LEU A 7 5.16 -11.96 -18.05
N MET A 8 6.46 -11.72 -18.09
CA MET A 8 7.08 -10.85 -19.09
C MET A 8 6.84 -11.36 -20.52
N SER A 9 6.99 -12.65 -20.75
CA SER A 9 6.70 -13.27 -22.06
C SER A 9 5.22 -13.13 -22.41
N THR A 10 4.32 -13.43 -21.48
CA THR A 10 2.86 -13.31 -21.66
C THR A 10 2.44 -11.88 -21.99
N LEU A 11 2.99 -10.87 -21.29
CA LEU A 11 2.72 -9.47 -21.60
C LEU A 11 3.13 -9.09 -23.03
N GLY A 12 4.26 -9.63 -23.52
CA GLY A 12 4.71 -9.47 -24.90
C GLY A 12 3.74 -10.08 -25.89
N LEU A 13 3.29 -11.32 -25.66
CA LEU A 13 2.32 -12.03 -26.49
C LEU A 13 0.96 -11.31 -26.53
N LEU A 14 0.54 -10.72 -25.40
CA LEU A 14 -0.67 -9.90 -25.31
C LEU A 14 -0.52 -8.49 -25.92
N GLY A 15 0.60 -8.20 -26.56
CA GLY A 15 0.79 -6.98 -27.34
C GLY A 15 1.28 -5.76 -26.55
N ARG A 16 1.84 -5.94 -25.36
CA ARG A 16 2.45 -4.82 -24.62
C ARG A 16 3.54 -4.15 -25.46
N ARG A 17 3.52 -2.80 -25.49
CA ARG A 17 4.56 -1.96 -26.15
C ARG A 17 5.16 -0.93 -25.18
N THR A 18 4.47 -0.63 -24.09
CA THR A 18 4.95 0.34 -23.09
C THR A 18 6.04 -0.29 -22.21
N PRO A 19 7.03 0.48 -21.74
CA PRO A 19 8.07 -0.01 -20.85
C PRO A 19 7.52 -0.71 -19.61
N LEU A 20 8.17 -1.79 -19.16
CA LEU A 20 7.91 -2.46 -17.89
C LEU A 20 8.98 -2.08 -16.88
N LYS A 21 8.61 -1.37 -15.83
CA LYS A 21 9.51 -1.10 -14.71
C LYS A 21 9.48 -2.23 -13.70
N ILE A 22 10.65 -2.69 -13.28
CA ILE A 22 10.84 -3.73 -12.27
C ILE A 22 11.69 -3.16 -11.15
N PHE A 23 11.12 -3.08 -9.96
CA PHE A 23 11.82 -2.70 -8.75
C PHE A 23 12.29 -3.95 -8.02
N ALA A 24 13.60 -4.15 -7.91
CA ALA A 24 14.16 -5.33 -7.26
C ALA A 24 15.56 -5.04 -6.67
N PRO A 25 15.98 -5.74 -5.60
CA PRO A 25 17.32 -5.61 -5.05
C PRO A 25 18.36 -6.26 -5.96
N ARG A 26 19.62 -5.86 -5.81
CA ARG A 26 20.73 -6.62 -6.39
C ARG A 26 20.83 -8.03 -5.78
N PRO A 27 21.18 -9.04 -6.56
CA PRO A 27 21.68 -9.06 -7.94
C PRO A 27 20.64 -9.39 -9.01
N PHE A 28 19.42 -8.89 -8.92
CA PHE A 28 18.34 -9.17 -9.88
C PHE A 28 18.72 -8.76 -11.32
N ASP A 29 19.47 -7.68 -11.48
CA ASP A 29 20.02 -7.22 -12.78
C ASP A 29 20.73 -8.34 -13.56
N ARG A 30 21.55 -9.13 -12.86
CA ARG A 30 22.29 -10.26 -13.46
C ARG A 30 21.38 -11.39 -13.87
N ILE A 31 20.38 -11.69 -13.04
CA ILE A 31 19.39 -12.74 -13.33
C ILE A 31 18.57 -12.34 -14.55
N LEU A 32 18.12 -11.09 -14.62
CA LEU A 32 17.36 -10.54 -15.75
C LEU A 32 18.19 -10.59 -17.03
N ALA A 33 19.42 -10.08 -17.01
CA ALA A 33 20.32 -10.09 -18.15
C ALA A 33 20.60 -11.51 -18.66
N SER A 34 20.90 -12.43 -17.75
CA SER A 34 21.15 -13.84 -18.09
C SER A 34 19.91 -14.50 -18.73
N HIS A 35 18.72 -14.25 -18.19
CA HIS A 35 17.48 -14.80 -18.75
C HIS A 35 17.22 -14.25 -20.17
N LEU A 36 17.30 -12.95 -20.35
CA LEU A 36 17.04 -12.32 -21.64
C LEU A 36 18.04 -12.77 -22.71
N SER A 37 19.32 -12.93 -22.34
CA SER A 37 20.37 -13.37 -23.27
C SER A 37 20.24 -14.85 -23.67
N PHE A 38 19.81 -15.72 -22.72
CA PHE A 38 19.66 -17.14 -22.96
C PHE A 38 18.58 -17.45 -24.02
N PHE A 39 17.47 -16.76 -23.96
CA PHE A 39 16.36 -17.01 -24.88
C PHE A 39 16.46 -16.24 -26.20
N ASP A 40 17.51 -15.43 -26.40
CA ASP A 40 17.61 -14.45 -27.53
C ASP A 40 16.28 -13.72 -27.78
N SER A 41 15.49 -13.61 -26.72
CA SER A 41 14.13 -13.12 -26.79
C SER A 41 14.12 -11.59 -26.77
N LYS A 42 13.91 -11.01 -27.94
CA LYS A 42 13.56 -9.60 -28.04
C LYS A 42 12.12 -9.43 -27.59
N LEU A 43 11.95 -9.02 -26.34
CA LEU A 43 10.65 -8.57 -25.89
C LEU A 43 10.18 -7.39 -26.76
N PRO A 44 8.89 -7.29 -27.13
CA PRO A 44 8.36 -6.19 -27.93
C PRO A 44 8.25 -4.86 -27.18
N TYR A 45 8.79 -4.80 -25.96
CA TYR A 45 8.80 -3.64 -25.08
C TYR A 45 10.11 -3.59 -24.26
N GLU A 46 10.45 -2.41 -23.79
CA GLU A 46 11.62 -2.18 -22.94
C GLU A 46 11.36 -2.69 -21.51
N VAL A 47 12.37 -3.30 -20.89
CA VAL A 47 12.38 -3.67 -19.48
C VAL A 47 13.36 -2.76 -18.75
N GLN A 48 12.85 -1.96 -17.83
CA GLN A 48 13.61 -1.03 -17.01
C GLN A 48 13.72 -1.61 -15.60
N TRP A 49 14.94 -1.88 -15.13
CA TRP A 49 15.17 -2.29 -13.76
C TRP A 49 15.64 -1.11 -12.91
N GLU A 50 15.02 -0.96 -11.75
CA GLU A 50 15.39 0.02 -10.74
C GLU A 50 15.77 -0.69 -9.44
N GLU A 51 16.93 -0.36 -8.88
CA GLU A 51 17.45 -0.99 -7.67
C GLU A 51 16.68 -0.54 -6.43
N ILE A 52 16.24 -1.52 -5.62
CA ILE A 52 15.69 -1.27 -4.29
C ILE A 52 16.81 -1.45 -3.25
N ASP A 53 17.01 -0.41 -2.43
CA ASP A 53 17.74 -0.55 -1.17
C ASP A 53 16.82 -1.18 -0.12
N THR A 54 17.02 -2.47 0.15
CA THR A 54 16.22 -3.24 1.12
C THR A 54 16.43 -2.82 2.58
N ARG A 55 17.34 -1.88 2.85
CA ARG A 55 17.62 -1.35 4.20
C ARG A 55 16.97 0.01 4.44
N ALA A 56 16.45 0.64 3.38
CA ALA A 56 15.90 1.98 3.42
C ALA A 56 14.39 1.99 3.16
N HIS A 57 13.70 2.89 3.84
CA HIS A 57 12.32 3.27 3.53
C HIS A 57 12.38 4.42 2.54
N ARG A 58 12.02 4.18 1.29
CA ARG A 58 12.11 5.17 0.21
C ARG A 58 10.89 5.14 -0.69
N LEU A 59 10.54 6.30 -1.23
CA LEU A 59 9.59 6.41 -2.33
C LEU A 59 10.20 5.75 -3.57
N LEU A 60 9.53 4.72 -4.10
CA LEU A 60 9.95 3.97 -5.29
C LEU A 60 9.25 4.46 -6.55
N TYR A 61 7.96 4.75 -6.40
CA TYR A 61 7.11 5.16 -7.50
C TYR A 61 6.06 6.13 -7.01
N GLU A 62 5.73 7.11 -7.84
CA GLU A 62 4.57 7.95 -7.65
C GLU A 62 3.94 8.33 -8.99
N ASN A 63 2.64 8.59 -8.95
CA ASN A 63 1.89 9.21 -10.03
C ASN A 63 0.93 10.27 -9.47
N LYS A 64 -0.09 10.67 -10.23
CA LYS A 64 -1.05 11.70 -9.79
C LYS A 64 -1.89 11.27 -8.57
N THR A 65 -2.08 9.98 -8.34
CA THR A 65 -3.04 9.45 -7.36
C THR A 65 -2.44 8.49 -6.33
N LEU A 66 -1.24 7.94 -6.58
CA LEU A 66 -0.64 6.88 -5.79
C LEU A 66 0.84 7.12 -5.52
N GLU A 67 1.28 6.71 -4.34
CA GLU A 67 2.67 6.55 -3.93
C GLU A 67 2.94 5.09 -3.56
N VAL A 68 4.15 4.60 -3.90
CA VAL A 68 4.63 3.28 -3.48
C VAL A 68 5.98 3.44 -2.79
N TRP A 69 6.04 2.96 -1.55
CA TRP A 69 7.21 3.05 -0.69
C TRP A 69 7.80 1.67 -0.39
N SER A 70 9.13 1.55 -0.34
CA SER A 70 9.81 0.35 0.16
C SER A 70 9.76 0.29 1.68
N ILE A 71 9.58 -0.91 2.22
CA ILE A 71 9.63 -1.20 3.65
C ILE A 71 10.79 -2.17 3.90
N PRO A 72 11.81 -1.81 4.70
CA PRO A 72 12.88 -2.72 5.08
C PRO A 72 12.36 -3.96 5.81
N LEU A 73 12.66 -5.14 5.28
CA LEU A 73 12.32 -6.42 5.89
C LEU A 73 13.57 -7.16 6.41
N ARG A 74 13.35 -8.18 7.22
CA ARG A 74 14.42 -8.97 7.86
C ARG A 74 14.27 -10.43 7.44
N HIS A 75 15.01 -10.81 6.41
CA HIS A 75 15.05 -12.18 5.91
C HIS A 75 16.49 -12.61 5.66
N ARG A 76 16.70 -13.91 5.32
CA ARG A 76 18.04 -14.47 5.02
C ARG A 76 18.64 -13.90 3.73
N VAL A 77 17.78 -13.53 2.80
CA VAL A 77 18.16 -12.83 1.56
C VAL A 77 17.60 -11.40 1.59
N PRO A 78 18.15 -10.48 0.78
CA PRO A 78 17.62 -9.13 0.69
C PRO A 78 16.12 -9.16 0.34
N ALA A 79 15.28 -8.60 1.20
CA ALA A 79 13.84 -8.55 1.06
C ALA A 79 13.30 -7.16 1.39
N ALA A 80 12.27 -6.74 0.68
CA ALA A 80 11.55 -5.51 0.92
C ALA A 80 10.06 -5.75 0.85
N GLY A 81 9.31 -5.14 1.75
CA GLY A 81 7.88 -4.97 1.65
C GLY A 81 7.54 -3.67 0.92
N PHE A 82 6.25 -3.46 0.69
CA PHE A 82 5.77 -2.30 -0.04
C PHE A 82 4.57 -1.69 0.68
N LEU A 83 4.54 -0.36 0.72
CA LEU A 83 3.39 0.41 1.16
C LEU A 83 2.84 1.19 -0.04
N PHE A 84 1.61 0.92 -0.40
CA PHE A 84 0.82 1.64 -1.39
C PHE A 84 -0.08 2.63 -0.66
N ARG A 85 -0.03 3.90 -1.02
CA ARG A 85 -0.84 4.94 -0.39
C ARG A 85 -1.41 5.86 -1.45
N GLU A 86 -2.71 6.08 -1.42
CA GLU A 86 -3.34 7.12 -2.23
C GLU A 86 -2.85 8.50 -1.81
N LYS A 87 -2.65 9.39 -2.78
CA LYS A 87 -2.41 10.81 -2.50
C LYS A 87 -3.69 11.48 -2.05
N THR A 88 -3.55 12.61 -1.37
CA THR A 88 -4.72 13.43 -0.99
C THR A 88 -5.51 13.79 -2.25
N PRO A 89 -6.82 13.48 -2.29
CA PRO A 89 -7.64 13.86 -3.43
C PRO A 89 -7.75 15.38 -3.55
N PRO A 90 -8.00 15.92 -4.76
CA PRO A 90 -8.33 17.31 -4.93
C PRO A 90 -9.55 17.69 -4.08
N LEU A 91 -9.52 18.89 -3.51
CA LEU A 91 -10.63 19.42 -2.73
C LEU A 91 -11.89 19.58 -3.59
N ASN A 92 -13.03 19.27 -3.01
CA ASN A 92 -14.35 19.57 -3.58
C ASN A 92 -14.90 20.87 -2.99
N ILE A 93 -15.61 21.63 -3.82
CA ILE A 93 -16.31 22.86 -3.38
C ILE A 93 -17.60 22.47 -2.67
N ARG A 94 -17.89 23.10 -1.57
CA ARG A 94 -19.19 23.06 -0.90
C ARG A 94 -20.20 23.83 -1.77
N LYS A 95 -21.27 23.15 -2.22
CA LYS A 95 -22.27 23.79 -3.09
C LYS A 95 -22.94 24.99 -2.43
N GLU A 96 -23.14 24.87 -1.14
CA GLU A 96 -23.74 25.92 -0.30
C GLU A 96 -22.86 27.19 -0.28
N ALA A 97 -21.53 27.01 -0.21
CA ALA A 97 -20.58 28.13 -0.23
C ALA A 97 -20.59 28.88 -1.57
N VAL A 98 -20.79 28.18 -2.69
CA VAL A 98 -20.90 28.82 -4.01
C VAL A 98 -22.07 29.82 -4.04
N GLY A 99 -23.25 29.41 -3.52
CA GLY A 99 -24.43 30.26 -3.46
C GLY A 99 -24.30 31.36 -2.40
N LEU A 100 -23.78 31.05 -1.22
CA LEU A 100 -23.67 31.96 -0.09
C LEU A 100 -22.71 33.13 -0.40
N TYR A 101 -21.55 32.85 -0.99
CA TYR A 101 -20.49 33.81 -1.28
C TYR A 101 -20.47 34.31 -2.73
N GLY A 102 -21.38 33.84 -3.57
CA GLY A 102 -21.45 34.24 -4.99
C GLY A 102 -20.19 33.88 -5.80
N LEU A 103 -19.54 32.73 -5.50
CA LEU A 103 -18.23 32.37 -6.04
C LEU A 103 -18.26 32.19 -7.57
N GLY A 104 -17.41 32.93 -8.26
CA GLY A 104 -17.13 32.76 -9.68
C GLY A 104 -16.20 31.57 -9.96
N ILE A 105 -16.04 31.21 -11.25
CA ILE A 105 -15.21 30.07 -11.68
C ILE A 105 -13.75 30.22 -11.22
N ALA A 106 -13.19 31.43 -11.30
CA ALA A 106 -11.81 31.70 -10.88
C ALA A 106 -11.62 31.46 -9.37
N GLN A 107 -12.55 31.93 -8.56
CA GLN A 107 -12.55 31.76 -7.10
C GLN A 107 -12.74 30.27 -6.71
N CYS A 108 -13.64 29.55 -7.38
CA CYS A 108 -13.78 28.09 -7.18
C CYS A 108 -12.50 27.33 -7.54
N ARG A 109 -11.77 27.74 -8.59
CA ARG A 109 -10.48 27.12 -8.94
C ARG A 109 -9.39 27.42 -7.90
N ALA A 110 -9.33 28.63 -7.37
CA ALA A 110 -8.43 29.04 -6.30
C ALA A 110 -8.70 28.21 -5.02
N ALA A 111 -9.97 28.14 -4.61
CA ALA A 111 -10.38 27.33 -3.47
C ALA A 111 -10.01 25.85 -3.63
N LYS A 112 -10.20 25.24 -4.81
CA LYS A 112 -9.77 23.85 -5.08
C LYS A 112 -8.27 23.60 -4.99
N ARG A 113 -7.44 24.65 -5.07
CA ARG A 113 -5.99 24.58 -4.82
C ARG A 113 -5.62 24.75 -3.35
N GLY A 114 -6.60 24.98 -2.47
CA GLY A 114 -6.38 25.20 -1.05
C GLY A 114 -6.19 26.69 -0.67
N GLU A 115 -6.48 27.60 -1.59
CA GLU A 115 -6.32 29.05 -1.37
C GLU A 115 -7.58 29.63 -0.71
N ASP A 116 -7.38 30.59 0.21
CA ASP A 116 -8.47 31.45 0.69
C ASP A 116 -8.98 32.32 -0.46
N VAL A 117 -10.22 32.73 -0.42
CA VAL A 117 -10.85 33.50 -1.50
C VAL A 117 -11.14 34.91 -1.03
N LEU A 118 -10.65 35.90 -1.78
CA LEU A 118 -11.03 37.29 -1.64
C LEU A 118 -12.30 37.55 -2.45
N LEU A 119 -13.35 38.05 -1.79
CA LEU A 119 -14.60 38.50 -2.41
C LEU A 119 -14.50 39.93 -2.95
N ASP A 120 -15.45 40.33 -3.78
CA ASP A 120 -15.48 41.65 -4.41
C ASP A 120 -15.66 42.78 -3.41
N ASP A 121 -16.23 42.53 -2.24
CA ASP A 121 -16.40 43.46 -1.14
C ASP A 121 -15.15 43.61 -0.23
N GLY A 122 -14.08 42.89 -0.54
CA GLY A 122 -12.83 42.87 0.24
C GLY A 122 -12.82 41.82 1.37
N THR A 123 -13.88 41.05 1.55
CA THR A 123 -13.92 39.96 2.56
C THR A 123 -13.05 38.79 2.13
N VAL A 124 -12.22 38.27 3.04
CA VAL A 124 -11.46 37.02 2.82
C VAL A 124 -12.21 35.88 3.45
N VAL A 125 -12.57 34.87 2.63
CA VAL A 125 -13.23 33.64 3.09
C VAL A 125 -12.20 32.52 3.18
N PRO A 126 -12.01 31.92 4.37
CA PRO A 126 -11.07 30.80 4.56
C PRO A 126 -11.40 29.59 3.71
N ASN A 127 -10.39 28.90 3.19
CA ASN A 127 -10.57 27.73 2.35
C ASN A 127 -11.38 26.61 3.01
N ALA A 128 -11.22 26.42 4.32
CA ALA A 128 -11.97 25.41 5.10
C ALA A 128 -13.49 25.60 5.05
N GLU A 129 -13.98 26.84 4.88
CA GLU A 129 -15.40 27.14 4.70
C GLU A 129 -15.89 26.83 3.28
N LEU A 130 -14.98 26.88 2.31
CA LEU A 130 -15.31 26.75 0.88
C LEU A 130 -15.22 25.33 0.36
N THR A 131 -14.39 24.50 0.97
CA THR A 131 -14.02 23.20 0.43
C THR A 131 -14.09 22.08 1.47
N TYR A 132 -13.98 20.83 0.98
CA TYR A 132 -13.83 19.66 1.80
C TYR A 132 -13.04 18.57 1.05
N VAL A 133 -12.41 17.64 1.80
CA VAL A 133 -11.78 16.45 1.23
C VAL A 133 -12.88 15.43 0.93
N PRO A 134 -13.03 14.97 -0.33
CA PRO A 134 -14.20 14.14 -0.71
C PRO A 134 -14.18 12.72 -0.15
N TYR A 135 -12.99 12.15 0.13
CA TYR A 135 -12.85 10.81 0.68
C TYR A 135 -11.51 10.64 1.41
N ARG A 136 -11.46 9.70 2.34
CA ARG A 136 -10.24 9.31 3.03
C ARG A 136 -9.32 8.53 2.11
N ARG A 137 -8.02 8.86 2.12
CA ARG A 137 -6.98 8.12 1.38
C ARG A 137 -6.95 6.67 1.84
N ARG A 138 -6.88 5.74 0.89
CA ARG A 138 -6.70 4.32 1.15
C ARG A 138 -5.23 3.94 1.12
N SER A 139 -4.90 2.89 1.86
CA SER A 139 -3.53 2.39 1.95
C SER A 139 -3.49 0.88 2.11
N TYR A 140 -2.50 0.26 1.46
CA TYR A 140 -2.23 -1.17 1.51
C TYR A 140 -0.75 -1.40 1.79
N ALA A 141 -0.42 -2.30 2.71
CA ALA A 141 0.95 -2.74 2.93
C ALA A 141 1.10 -4.24 2.70
N TYR A 142 2.19 -4.61 2.03
CA TYR A 142 2.57 -5.99 1.76
C TYR A 142 3.90 -6.29 2.44
N LEU A 143 3.90 -7.14 3.46
CA LEU A 143 5.07 -7.57 4.23
C LEU A 143 5.18 -9.09 4.15
N SER A 144 6.07 -9.59 3.30
CA SER A 144 6.29 -11.04 3.13
C SER A 144 7.77 -11.37 3.20
N ASP A 145 8.07 -12.62 3.55
CA ASP A 145 9.43 -13.12 3.77
C ASP A 145 10.17 -12.28 4.81
N THR A 146 9.66 -12.23 6.03
CA THR A 146 10.24 -11.42 7.10
C THR A 146 10.10 -12.01 8.49
N LEU A 147 11.15 -11.86 9.30
CA LEU A 147 11.00 -11.90 10.75
C LEU A 147 10.12 -10.76 11.22
N TYR A 148 9.39 -10.96 12.31
CA TYR A 148 8.65 -9.88 12.97
C TYR A 148 9.52 -8.64 13.18
N SER A 149 9.08 -7.52 12.70
CA SER A 149 9.78 -6.24 12.77
C SER A 149 8.89 -5.12 13.31
N PRO A 150 9.08 -4.69 14.56
CA PRO A 150 8.39 -3.53 15.11
C PRO A 150 8.57 -2.26 14.26
N ARG A 151 9.76 -2.10 13.65
CA ARG A 151 10.06 -0.96 12.77
C ARG A 151 9.22 -1.01 11.49
N ALA A 152 9.07 -2.19 10.86
CA ALA A 152 8.22 -2.32 9.68
C ALA A 152 6.76 -1.98 10.01
N ALA A 153 6.26 -2.44 11.17
CA ALA A 153 4.92 -2.09 11.64
C ALA A 153 4.73 -0.57 11.84
N GLU A 154 5.74 0.12 12.36
CA GLU A 154 5.70 1.59 12.52
C GLU A 154 5.68 2.33 11.17
N LEU A 155 6.43 1.85 10.18
CA LEU A 155 6.48 2.46 8.85
C LEU A 155 5.14 2.34 8.08
N VAL A 156 4.32 1.36 8.43
CA VAL A 156 2.99 1.16 7.84
C VAL A 156 1.85 1.57 8.78
N ARG A 157 2.11 2.47 9.73
CA ARG A 157 1.13 2.93 10.71
C ARG A 157 -0.14 3.47 10.05
N GLY A 158 -1.30 3.06 10.58
CA GLY A 158 -2.62 3.47 10.11
C GLY A 158 -3.00 2.93 8.73
N VAL A 159 -2.33 1.87 8.27
CA VAL A 159 -2.69 1.23 6.99
C VAL A 159 -4.07 0.59 7.07
N ASP A 160 -4.88 0.76 6.01
CA ASP A 160 -6.23 0.19 5.97
C ASP A 160 -6.21 -1.33 5.86
N LEU A 161 -5.32 -1.86 5.03
CA LEU A 161 -5.16 -3.28 4.79
C LEU A 161 -3.68 -3.66 4.88
N LEU A 162 -3.36 -4.55 5.81
CA LEU A 162 -2.02 -5.10 5.97
C LEU A 162 -2.03 -6.56 5.51
N TYR A 163 -1.24 -6.90 4.49
CA TYR A 163 -0.81 -8.28 4.26
C TYR A 163 0.48 -8.53 5.02
N HIS A 164 0.51 -9.58 5.83
CA HIS A 164 1.72 -10.04 6.51
C HIS A 164 1.85 -11.55 6.39
N GLU A 165 3.08 -12.05 6.13
CA GLU A 165 3.31 -13.48 6.18
C GLU A 165 3.00 -14.06 7.56
N ALA A 166 2.57 -15.31 7.58
CA ALA A 166 2.29 -16.09 8.78
C ALA A 166 2.67 -17.56 8.52
N THR A 167 3.95 -17.77 8.24
CA THR A 167 4.46 -19.07 7.80
C THR A 167 4.27 -20.15 8.86
N PHE A 168 4.30 -19.76 10.15
CA PHE A 168 4.27 -20.71 11.28
C PHE A 168 3.24 -20.32 12.34
N ALA A 169 2.80 -21.33 13.14
CA ALA A 169 2.12 -21.09 14.40
C ALA A 169 3.14 -20.76 15.53
N ASP A 170 2.70 -20.14 16.62
CA ASP A 170 3.60 -19.70 17.70
C ASP A 170 4.37 -20.83 18.40
N PRO A 171 3.86 -22.07 18.52
CA PRO A 171 4.67 -23.21 18.97
C PRO A 171 5.91 -23.45 18.12
N ASP A 172 5.87 -23.12 16.82
CA ASP A 172 7.00 -23.26 15.87
C ASP A 172 7.86 -21.99 15.76
N LYS A 173 7.75 -21.05 16.68
CA LYS A 173 8.47 -19.77 16.67
C LYS A 173 9.98 -19.87 16.56
N ALA A 174 10.55 -20.92 17.13
CA ALA A 174 12.00 -21.19 17.00
C ALA A 174 12.37 -21.49 15.54
N MET A 175 11.52 -22.24 14.82
CA MET A 175 11.69 -22.55 13.40
C MET A 175 11.47 -21.29 12.55
N ALA A 176 10.43 -20.51 12.84
CA ALA A 176 10.18 -19.21 12.17
C ALA A 176 11.43 -18.33 12.25
N ARG A 177 12.02 -18.17 13.43
CA ARG A 177 13.26 -17.41 13.62
C ARG A 177 14.44 -17.97 12.82
N LYS A 178 14.61 -19.29 12.84
CA LYS A 178 15.71 -19.98 12.13
C LYS A 178 15.61 -19.80 10.61
N THR A 179 14.40 -19.79 10.06
CA THR A 179 14.16 -19.70 8.63
C THR A 179 13.96 -18.26 8.12
N GLY A 180 13.83 -17.28 9.02
CA GLY A 180 13.68 -15.87 8.67
C GLY A 180 12.22 -15.46 8.41
N HIS A 181 11.26 -16.16 9.05
CA HIS A 181 9.83 -15.96 8.89
C HIS A 181 9.13 -15.56 10.19
N SER A 182 7.84 -15.28 10.11
CA SER A 182 6.99 -14.89 11.23
C SER A 182 5.99 -15.98 11.60
N THR A 183 5.49 -15.92 12.84
CA THR A 183 4.30 -16.68 13.25
C THR A 183 3.04 -15.86 13.03
N ALA A 184 1.87 -16.53 13.02
CA ALA A 184 0.57 -15.88 12.93
C ALA A 184 0.33 -14.89 14.07
N ALA A 185 0.73 -15.25 15.31
CA ALA A 185 0.71 -14.33 16.45
C ALA A 185 1.62 -13.11 16.25
N GLN A 186 2.78 -13.27 15.59
CA GLN A 186 3.66 -12.16 15.26
C GLN A 186 3.10 -11.24 14.18
N ALA A 187 2.45 -11.80 13.15
CA ALA A 187 1.73 -11.04 12.13
C ALA A 187 0.62 -10.18 12.76
N ALA A 188 -0.18 -10.78 13.66
CA ALA A 188 -1.22 -10.08 14.40
C ALA A 188 -0.66 -8.97 15.32
N LYS A 189 0.48 -9.20 16.00
CA LYS A 189 1.18 -8.17 16.77
C LYS A 189 1.68 -7.02 15.88
N ALA A 190 2.12 -7.32 14.66
CA ALA A 190 2.49 -6.27 13.69
C ALA A 190 1.29 -5.43 13.30
N ALA A 191 0.13 -6.05 13.00
CA ALA A 191 -1.12 -5.36 12.68
C ALA A 191 -1.60 -4.47 13.83
N LEU A 192 -1.59 -5.00 15.06
CA LEU A 192 -1.95 -4.24 16.27
C LEU A 192 -1.05 -3.03 16.46
N LYS A 193 0.30 -3.23 16.34
CA LYS A 193 1.27 -2.13 16.48
C LYS A 193 1.13 -1.09 15.38
N ALA A 194 0.81 -1.52 14.17
CA ALA A 194 0.56 -0.63 13.04
C ALA A 194 -0.76 0.13 13.19
N GLY A 195 -1.69 -0.31 14.03
CA GLY A 195 -3.07 0.20 14.02
C GLY A 195 -3.74 -0.04 12.68
N ALA A 196 -3.52 -1.22 12.07
CA ALA A 196 -4.08 -1.57 10.78
C ALA A 196 -5.63 -1.70 10.86
N GLY A 197 -6.32 -1.38 9.77
CA GLY A 197 -7.77 -1.58 9.70
C GLY A 197 -8.17 -3.06 9.60
N LYS A 198 -7.40 -3.84 8.81
CA LYS A 198 -7.59 -5.28 8.60
C LYS A 198 -6.25 -5.95 8.35
N LEU A 199 -6.11 -7.20 8.82
CA LEU A 199 -4.95 -8.05 8.55
C LEU A 199 -5.33 -9.19 7.61
N LEU A 200 -4.57 -9.35 6.55
CA LEU A 200 -4.54 -10.54 5.71
C LEU A 200 -3.28 -11.33 6.03
N ILE A 201 -3.44 -12.62 6.32
CA ILE A 201 -2.30 -13.52 6.53
C ILE A 201 -2.18 -14.53 5.41
N GLY A 202 -0.95 -14.87 5.05
CA GLY A 202 -0.65 -15.83 3.98
C GLY A 202 0.78 -16.36 4.09
N HIS A 203 1.29 -16.98 3.02
CA HIS A 203 2.61 -17.61 2.98
C HIS A 203 2.73 -18.77 3.99
N PHE A 204 1.70 -19.57 4.09
CA PHE A 204 1.62 -20.67 5.05
C PHE A 204 2.59 -21.81 4.73
N SER A 205 3.21 -22.39 5.74
CA SER A 205 4.01 -23.60 5.58
C SER A 205 3.11 -24.80 5.24
N SER A 206 3.53 -25.62 4.29
CA SER A 206 2.82 -26.86 3.91
C SER A 206 2.65 -27.88 5.05
N ARG A 207 3.30 -27.65 6.21
CA ARG A 207 3.09 -28.46 7.42
C ARG A 207 1.71 -28.28 8.04
N TYR A 208 1.01 -27.21 7.72
CA TYR A 208 -0.33 -26.92 8.20
C TYR A 208 -1.35 -27.24 7.12
N PRO A 209 -1.95 -28.44 7.13
CA PRO A 209 -2.98 -28.83 6.17
C PRO A 209 -4.26 -28.00 6.37
N ASP A 210 -4.50 -27.54 7.60
CA ASP A 210 -5.56 -26.61 7.96
C ASP A 210 -4.95 -25.29 8.43
N VAL A 211 -5.17 -24.24 7.65
CA VAL A 211 -4.68 -22.88 7.95
C VAL A 211 -5.51 -22.18 9.02
N GLU A 212 -6.69 -22.72 9.38
CA GLU A 212 -7.58 -22.11 10.39
C GLU A 212 -6.91 -22.05 11.77
N VAL A 213 -5.98 -22.96 12.06
CA VAL A 213 -5.13 -22.91 13.28
C VAL A 213 -4.35 -21.59 13.35
N LEU A 214 -3.76 -21.14 12.24
CA LEU A 214 -3.00 -19.90 12.14
C LEU A 214 -3.93 -18.68 12.20
N VAL A 215 -5.08 -18.77 11.53
CA VAL A 215 -6.09 -17.70 11.54
C VAL A 215 -6.61 -17.45 12.95
N ASN A 216 -6.96 -18.50 13.67
CA ASN A 216 -7.49 -18.41 15.03
C ASN A 216 -6.42 -17.89 16.00
N GLU A 217 -5.16 -18.31 15.84
CA GLU A 217 -4.04 -17.75 16.62
C GLU A 217 -3.91 -16.24 16.43
N ALA A 218 -3.99 -15.79 15.17
CA ALA A 218 -3.88 -14.37 14.84
C ALA A 218 -5.11 -13.58 15.33
N ARG A 219 -6.34 -14.11 15.17
CA ARG A 219 -7.60 -13.48 15.62
C ARG A 219 -7.67 -13.24 17.12
N ASN A 220 -7.04 -14.10 17.93
CA ASN A 220 -6.94 -13.91 19.37
C ASN A 220 -6.19 -12.61 19.76
N ILE A 221 -5.36 -12.07 18.87
CA ILE A 221 -4.57 -10.85 19.10
C ILE A 221 -5.15 -9.68 18.27
N PHE A 222 -5.54 -9.95 17.02
CA PHE A 222 -6.10 -8.97 16.10
C PHE A 222 -7.34 -9.55 15.42
N PRO A 223 -8.55 -9.30 15.95
CA PRO A 223 -9.78 -9.96 15.49
C PRO A 223 -10.10 -9.76 14.00
N ALA A 224 -9.75 -8.60 13.44
CA ALA A 224 -9.97 -8.29 12.02
C ALA A 224 -8.92 -8.99 11.11
N THR A 225 -8.76 -10.32 11.27
CA THR A 225 -7.79 -11.14 10.53
C THR A 225 -8.50 -12.15 9.63
N GLU A 226 -8.02 -12.28 8.39
CA GLU A 226 -8.45 -13.30 7.43
C GLU A 226 -7.22 -13.97 6.77
N ALA A 227 -7.35 -15.25 6.42
CA ALA A 227 -6.41 -15.90 5.51
C ALA A 227 -6.66 -15.43 4.08
N VAL A 228 -5.57 -15.24 3.31
CA VAL A 228 -5.72 -15.01 1.86
C VAL A 228 -6.02 -16.32 1.15
N VAL A 229 -6.87 -16.22 0.13
CA VAL A 229 -7.19 -17.30 -0.80
C VAL A 229 -6.72 -16.88 -2.20
N GLU A 230 -6.00 -17.74 -2.89
CA GLU A 230 -5.53 -17.47 -4.24
C GLU A 230 -6.70 -17.25 -5.21
N GLY A 231 -6.61 -16.20 -6.01
CA GLY A 231 -7.66 -15.80 -6.96
C GLY A 231 -8.76 -14.91 -6.37
N GLU A 232 -8.81 -14.74 -5.05
CA GLU A 232 -9.78 -13.85 -4.40
C GLU A 232 -9.31 -12.39 -4.39
N SER A 233 -10.29 -11.47 -4.38
CA SER A 233 -10.05 -10.03 -4.28
C SER A 233 -10.45 -9.50 -2.91
N TYR A 234 -9.61 -8.64 -2.36
CA TYR A 234 -9.82 -8.01 -1.05
C TYR A 234 -9.91 -6.49 -1.21
N ASP A 235 -11.12 -5.96 -1.08
CA ASP A 235 -11.38 -4.55 -1.31
C ASP A 235 -11.13 -3.68 -0.07
N ILE A 236 -10.50 -2.54 -0.28
CA ILE A 236 -10.49 -1.44 0.68
C ILE A 236 -11.61 -0.49 0.30
N ARG A 237 -12.71 -0.52 1.04
CA ARG A 237 -13.86 0.34 0.75
C ARG A 237 -13.50 1.81 0.97
N PRO A 238 -13.85 2.70 0.04
CA PRO A 238 -13.63 4.13 0.25
C PRO A 238 -14.53 4.64 1.38
N VAL A 239 -13.95 5.43 2.27
CA VAL A 239 -14.72 6.22 3.23
C VAL A 239 -14.96 7.59 2.59
N MET A 240 -16.21 7.83 2.18
CA MET A 240 -16.62 9.11 1.60
C MET A 240 -16.96 10.09 2.72
N TYR A 241 -16.45 11.31 2.61
CA TYR A 241 -16.83 12.40 3.49
C TYR A 241 -17.94 13.21 2.81
N GLY A 242 -19.07 13.37 3.49
CA GLY A 242 -20.06 14.37 3.13
C GLY A 242 -19.59 15.77 3.52
N ALA A 243 -20.11 16.81 2.84
CA ALA A 243 -19.78 18.19 3.14
C ALA A 243 -20.01 18.59 4.62
N GLN A 244 -20.91 17.90 5.32
CA GLN A 244 -21.27 18.15 6.72
C GLN A 244 -20.41 17.35 7.74
N GLU A 245 -19.86 16.20 7.36
CA GLU A 245 -19.09 15.33 8.28
C GLU A 245 -17.66 15.83 8.52
N GLN A 246 -17.09 16.54 7.56
CA GLN A 246 -15.72 17.08 7.70
C GLN A 246 -15.65 18.16 8.79
N ALA A 247 -16.66 19.01 8.91
CA ALA A 247 -16.68 20.07 9.91
C ALA A 247 -16.72 19.53 11.36
N ALA A 248 -17.20 18.30 11.56
CA ALA A 248 -17.23 17.64 12.87
C ALA A 248 -15.86 17.00 13.23
N GLN A 249 -15.05 16.61 12.25
CA GLN A 249 -13.73 16.02 12.47
C GLN A 249 -12.66 17.08 12.71
N ASP A 250 -12.70 18.20 11.96
CA ASP A 250 -11.79 19.35 12.13
C ASP A 250 -11.98 20.05 13.48
N SER A 251 -13.12 19.81 14.16
CA SER A 251 -13.43 20.34 15.50
C SER A 251 -13.00 19.41 16.65
N ALA A 252 -12.51 18.20 16.34
CA ALA A 252 -12.14 17.17 17.31
C ALA A 252 -10.62 16.89 17.37
N GLU A 253 -9.81 17.54 16.50
CA GLU A 253 -8.36 17.61 16.54
C GLU A 253 -7.88 18.95 17.14
#